data_52ff45c7c5edaba1f2f0f3360730a4f9
#
_entry.id   52ff45c7c5edaba1f2f0f3360730a4f9
#
_cell.length_a   1.000
_cell.length_b   1.000
_cell.length_c   1.000
_cell.angle_alpha   90.00
_cell.angle_beta   90.00
_cell.angle_gamma   90.00
#
_symmetry.space_group_name_H-M   'P 1'
#
loop_
_entity.id
_entity.type
_entity.pdbx_description
1 polymer ?
#
loop_
_entity_poly.entity_id
_entity_poly.type
_entity_poly.pdbx_seq_one_letter_code
_entity_poly.pdbx_strand_id
1 'polypeptide(L)'
;MITGAAQMDGAILVVSAADGPMPQTREHILLARQVGVPAIVVFLNKVDQVDDPELIDLVEEEVRDLLKKYEYPGDEVPVIRGSALKALENPTDEVATKCIMDLINALDTYIPEPVRQTDKPFLMPIEDVFSIEGRGTVVTGRIERGICKIGDELQIVGMRDEPQKTVVTGIEMFNKQLTEGRAGDNAGVLLRGTKKEEVERGMVLAAPGSIKPHTVIQAEVYALTKEEGGRHKPFFKGYKPQFYIRTTDVTGEVTLPEGTEMVMPGDTVNLTITLIQPVAIEEKMSFAIREGGHTVGAGVVTKIIQ
;
A
#
# COMPACT_ATOMS: atom_id res chain seq x y z
N MET A 1 -3.99 -6.30 3.39
CA MET A 1 -2.61 -5.84 3.67
C MET A 1 -2.00 -5.05 2.50
N ILE A 2 -2.00 -5.52 1.25
CA ILE A 2 -1.35 -4.84 0.11
C ILE A 2 -1.83 -3.39 -0.06
N THR A 3 -3.13 -3.14 -0.06
CA THR A 3 -3.70 -1.81 -0.22
C THR A 3 -3.29 -0.83 0.89
N GLY A 4 -3.19 -1.31 2.14
CA GLY A 4 -2.68 -0.51 3.25
C GLY A 4 -1.16 -0.34 3.21
N ALA A 5 -0.42 -1.39 2.83
CA ALA A 5 1.03 -1.33 2.74
C ALA A 5 1.54 -0.35 1.66
N ALA A 6 0.85 -0.27 0.51
CA ALA A 6 1.19 0.66 -0.56
C ALA A 6 1.08 2.15 -0.19
N GLN A 7 0.45 2.45 0.94
CA GLN A 7 0.24 3.83 1.41
C GLN A 7 1.18 4.21 2.56
N MET A 8 2.04 3.29 3.01
CA MET A 8 2.93 3.53 4.14
C MET A 8 4.16 4.36 3.72
N ASP A 9 4.48 5.36 4.52
CA ASP A 9 5.71 6.17 4.38
C ASP A 9 6.89 5.51 5.12
N GLY A 10 6.61 4.54 5.97
CA GLY A 10 7.56 3.69 6.70
C GLY A 10 6.80 2.58 7.43
N ALA A 11 7.50 1.58 7.94
CA ALA A 11 6.87 0.47 8.64
C ALA A 11 7.59 0.15 9.96
N ILE A 12 6.82 -0.29 10.95
CA ILE A 12 7.34 -0.94 12.15
C ILE A 12 7.19 -2.45 11.97
N LEU A 13 8.30 -3.16 11.88
CA LEU A 13 8.32 -4.61 11.86
C LEU A 13 8.40 -5.14 13.30
N VAL A 14 7.31 -5.71 13.80
CA VAL A 14 7.27 -6.29 15.14
C VAL A 14 7.61 -7.77 15.07
N VAL A 15 8.67 -8.18 15.76
CA VAL A 15 9.13 -9.56 15.85
C VAL A 15 9.20 -9.98 17.32
N SER A 16 8.77 -11.20 17.62
CA SER A 16 8.92 -11.76 18.97
C SER A 16 10.36 -12.21 19.20
N ALA A 17 11.00 -11.73 20.26
CA ALA A 17 12.34 -12.18 20.66
C ALA A 17 12.35 -13.66 21.07
N ALA A 18 11.22 -14.18 21.57
CA ALA A 18 11.10 -15.58 22.00
C ALA A 18 10.91 -16.57 20.84
N ASP A 19 10.24 -16.12 19.75
CA ASP A 19 9.86 -17.00 18.63
C ASP A 19 10.76 -16.79 17.40
N GLY A 20 11.42 -15.63 17.30
CA GLY A 20 12.19 -15.23 16.13
C GLY A 20 11.32 -14.85 14.92
N PRO A 21 11.93 -14.62 13.74
CA PRO A 21 11.20 -14.31 12.52
C PRO A 21 10.47 -15.53 11.96
N MET A 22 9.16 -15.46 11.95
CA MET A 22 8.24 -16.48 11.46
C MET A 22 8.04 -16.34 9.93
N PRO A 23 7.42 -17.35 9.25
CA PRO A 23 7.13 -17.26 7.83
C PRO A 23 6.36 -15.98 7.43
N GLN A 24 5.40 -15.54 8.25
CA GLN A 24 4.66 -14.29 8.03
C GLN A 24 5.57 -13.06 8.08
N THR A 25 6.61 -13.06 8.91
CA THR A 25 7.59 -11.96 8.97
C THR A 25 8.26 -11.77 7.61
N ARG A 26 8.65 -12.87 6.95
CA ARG A 26 9.23 -12.86 5.60
C ARG A 26 8.25 -12.33 4.56
N GLU A 27 7.00 -12.79 4.61
CA GLU A 27 5.95 -12.32 3.71
C GLU A 27 5.69 -10.81 3.87
N HIS A 28 5.71 -10.31 5.11
CA HIS A 28 5.50 -8.89 5.40
C HIS A 28 6.65 -8.02 4.87
N ILE A 29 7.91 -8.42 5.05
CA ILE A 29 9.07 -7.69 4.53
C ILE A 29 9.05 -7.69 2.99
N LEU A 30 8.81 -8.86 2.38
CA LEU A 30 8.67 -8.99 0.93
C LEU A 30 7.57 -8.07 0.38
N LEU A 31 6.40 -8.09 1.02
CA LEU A 31 5.29 -7.23 0.63
C LEU A 31 5.65 -5.74 0.76
N ALA A 32 6.27 -5.34 1.88
CA ALA A 32 6.71 -3.96 2.08
C ALA A 32 7.67 -3.52 0.96
N ARG A 33 8.61 -4.40 0.56
CA ARG A 33 9.52 -4.14 -0.55
C ARG A 33 8.79 -4.00 -1.89
N GLN A 34 7.86 -4.91 -2.18
CA GLN A 34 7.09 -4.92 -3.44
C GLN A 34 6.22 -3.68 -3.62
N VAL A 35 5.63 -3.16 -2.53
CA VAL A 35 4.80 -1.96 -2.59
C VAL A 35 5.61 -0.67 -2.41
N GLY A 36 6.92 -0.75 -2.23
CA GLY A 36 7.82 0.39 -2.19
C GLY A 36 7.86 1.13 -0.86
N VAL A 37 7.64 0.46 0.28
CA VAL A 37 7.84 1.07 1.61
C VAL A 37 9.31 1.48 1.76
N PRO A 38 9.62 2.77 1.96
CA PRO A 38 10.99 3.26 1.84
C PRO A 38 11.89 2.88 3.01
N ALA A 39 11.33 2.70 4.22
CA ALA A 39 12.10 2.40 5.42
C ALA A 39 11.32 1.52 6.39
N ILE A 40 12.06 0.67 7.11
CA ILE A 40 11.53 -0.20 8.17
C ILE A 40 12.30 0.08 9.46
N VAL A 41 11.59 0.16 10.58
CA VAL A 41 12.15 0.13 11.94
C VAL A 41 11.72 -1.17 12.60
N VAL A 42 12.60 -1.85 13.30
CA VAL A 42 12.28 -3.13 13.96
C VAL A 42 11.99 -2.91 15.44
N PHE A 43 10.90 -3.49 15.92
CA PHE A 43 10.63 -3.62 17.34
C PHE A 43 10.70 -5.10 17.75
N LEU A 44 11.78 -5.47 18.44
CA LEU A 44 11.98 -6.81 18.97
C LEU A 44 11.26 -6.93 20.31
N ASN A 45 10.03 -7.44 20.24
CA ASN A 45 9.09 -7.48 21.37
C ASN A 45 9.26 -8.74 22.21
N LYS A 46 8.67 -8.76 23.40
CA LYS A 46 8.67 -9.89 24.37
C LYS A 46 10.06 -10.26 24.89
N VAL A 47 10.99 -9.32 24.97
CA VAL A 47 12.34 -9.60 25.52
C VAL A 47 12.29 -10.07 26.99
N ASP A 48 11.21 -9.78 27.69
CA ASP A 48 10.94 -10.22 29.05
C ASP A 48 10.63 -11.73 29.18
N GLN A 49 10.40 -12.42 28.08
CA GLN A 49 10.17 -13.87 28.01
C GLN A 49 11.43 -14.67 27.68
N VAL A 50 12.55 -14.00 27.46
CA VAL A 50 13.81 -14.62 27.09
C VAL A 50 14.83 -14.36 28.20
N ASP A 51 15.27 -15.43 28.86
CA ASP A 51 16.22 -15.35 29.98
C ASP A 51 17.67 -15.17 29.51
N ASP A 52 17.99 -15.67 28.32
CA ASP A 52 19.34 -15.61 27.74
C ASP A 52 19.50 -14.44 26.76
N PRO A 53 20.32 -13.42 27.08
CA PRO A 53 20.57 -12.31 26.18
C PRO A 53 21.18 -12.70 24.84
N GLU A 54 21.97 -13.79 24.77
CA GLU A 54 22.60 -14.26 23.54
C GLU A 54 21.54 -14.73 22.52
N LEU A 55 20.40 -15.27 22.98
CA LEU A 55 19.29 -15.62 22.09
C LEU A 55 18.63 -14.38 21.48
N ILE A 56 18.56 -13.28 22.24
CA ILE A 56 18.02 -12.02 21.71
C ILE A 56 18.95 -11.46 20.62
N ASP A 57 20.27 -11.53 20.83
CA ASP A 57 21.27 -11.10 19.84
C ASP A 57 21.17 -11.95 18.56
N LEU A 58 21.01 -13.25 18.68
CA LEU A 58 20.84 -14.17 17.55
C LEU A 58 19.58 -13.85 16.73
N VAL A 59 18.45 -13.60 17.41
CA VAL A 59 17.20 -13.24 16.73
C VAL A 59 17.33 -11.89 16.02
N GLU A 60 18.03 -10.92 16.61
CA GLU A 60 18.30 -9.64 15.95
C GLU A 60 19.13 -9.83 14.68
N GLU A 61 20.19 -10.63 14.73
CA GLU A 61 21.05 -10.93 13.58
C GLU A 61 20.22 -11.60 12.45
N GLU A 62 19.38 -12.59 12.80
CA GLU A 62 18.51 -13.25 11.84
C GLU A 62 17.53 -12.27 11.15
N VAL A 63 16.97 -11.33 11.90
CA VAL A 63 16.09 -10.28 11.35
C VAL A 63 16.87 -9.34 10.43
N ARG A 64 18.10 -8.94 10.80
CA ARG A 64 18.96 -8.09 9.97
C ARG A 64 19.34 -8.76 8.65
N ASP A 65 19.68 -10.03 8.69
CA ASP A 65 19.99 -10.82 7.48
C ASP A 65 18.76 -11.00 6.60
N LEU A 66 17.60 -11.18 7.20
CA LEU A 66 16.34 -11.25 6.46
C LEU A 66 16.03 -9.92 5.76
N LEU A 67 16.25 -8.78 6.42
CA LEU A 67 16.09 -7.45 5.81
C LEU A 67 17.05 -7.24 4.65
N LYS A 68 18.33 -7.62 4.79
CA LYS A 68 19.32 -7.56 3.69
C LYS A 68 18.90 -8.40 2.50
N LYS A 69 18.39 -9.61 2.74
CA LYS A 69 17.90 -10.51 1.68
C LYS A 69 16.81 -9.84 0.82
N TYR A 70 15.98 -8.99 1.42
CA TYR A 70 14.93 -8.24 0.72
C TYR A 70 15.33 -6.79 0.39
N GLU A 71 16.64 -6.53 0.29
CA GLU A 71 17.22 -5.26 -0.14
C GLU A 71 16.89 -4.05 0.75
N TYR A 72 16.67 -4.26 2.03
CA TYR A 72 16.72 -3.20 3.03
C TYR A 72 18.12 -3.12 3.66
N PRO A 73 18.58 -1.95 4.13
CA PRO A 73 19.90 -1.78 4.73
C PRO A 73 19.95 -2.37 6.15
N GLY A 74 19.89 -3.72 6.25
CA GLY A 74 19.72 -4.45 7.52
C GLY A 74 20.70 -4.09 8.62
N ASP A 75 21.93 -3.66 8.28
CA ASP A 75 22.92 -3.22 9.28
C ASP A 75 22.62 -1.84 9.87
N GLU A 76 21.95 -0.96 9.09
CA GLU A 76 21.64 0.42 9.48
C GLU A 76 20.23 0.55 10.10
N VAL A 77 19.36 -0.45 9.90
CA VAL A 77 17.98 -0.43 10.42
C VAL A 77 17.98 -0.38 11.94
N PRO A 78 17.31 0.59 12.57
CA PRO A 78 17.14 0.62 14.01
C PRO A 78 16.36 -0.60 14.51
N VAL A 79 16.94 -1.33 15.46
CA VAL A 79 16.29 -2.44 16.16
C VAL A 79 16.13 -2.05 17.63
N ILE A 80 14.88 -1.87 18.04
CA ILE A 80 14.53 -1.52 19.40
C ILE A 80 14.07 -2.78 20.12
N ARG A 81 14.69 -3.09 21.26
CA ARG A 81 14.38 -4.23 22.10
C ARG A 81 13.49 -3.81 23.26
N GLY A 82 12.39 -4.53 23.51
CA GLY A 82 11.50 -4.15 24.59
C GLY A 82 10.36 -5.14 24.85
N SER A 83 9.56 -4.79 25.86
CA SER A 83 8.30 -5.46 26.16
C SER A 83 7.16 -4.45 26.12
N ALA A 84 6.37 -4.50 25.06
CA ALA A 84 5.22 -3.63 24.93
C ALA A 84 4.18 -3.88 26.03
N LEU A 85 4.07 -5.12 26.54
CA LEU A 85 3.18 -5.46 27.64
C LEU A 85 3.60 -4.76 28.94
N LYS A 86 4.89 -4.83 29.32
CA LYS A 86 5.39 -4.16 30.52
C LYS A 86 5.21 -2.65 30.45
N ALA A 87 5.44 -2.05 29.27
CA ALA A 87 5.20 -0.63 29.06
C ALA A 87 3.71 -0.26 29.21
N LEU A 88 2.81 -1.10 28.71
CA LEU A 88 1.35 -0.89 28.83
C LEU A 88 0.85 -1.02 30.28
N GLU A 89 1.35 -2.01 31.02
CA GLU A 89 0.99 -2.23 32.41
C GLU A 89 1.54 -1.17 33.36
N ASN A 90 2.66 -0.54 33.00
CA ASN A 90 3.35 0.46 33.81
C ASN A 90 3.59 1.77 33.03
N PRO A 91 2.54 2.49 32.62
CA PRO A 91 2.66 3.63 31.69
C PRO A 91 3.35 4.86 32.30
N THR A 92 3.54 4.90 33.61
CA THR A 92 4.24 5.98 34.33
C THR A 92 5.67 5.62 34.72
N ASP A 93 6.10 4.38 34.49
CA ASP A 93 7.46 3.93 34.75
C ASP A 93 8.35 4.23 33.53
N GLU A 94 9.30 5.14 33.72
CA GLU A 94 10.24 5.56 32.66
C GLU A 94 11.11 4.40 32.15
N VAL A 95 11.42 3.41 32.99
CA VAL A 95 12.20 2.24 32.59
C VAL A 95 11.38 1.31 31.71
N ALA A 96 10.14 1.04 32.10
CA ALA A 96 9.22 0.17 31.35
C ALA A 96 8.83 0.79 30.00
N THR A 97 8.63 2.12 29.95
CA THR A 97 8.20 2.84 28.74
C THR A 97 9.36 3.28 27.84
N LYS A 98 10.62 3.16 28.30
CA LYS A 98 11.80 3.59 27.53
C LYS A 98 11.84 3.00 26.11
N CYS A 99 11.57 1.71 25.95
CA CYS A 99 11.58 1.06 24.64
C CYS A 99 10.54 1.65 23.67
N ILE A 100 9.41 2.15 24.16
CA ILE A 100 8.40 2.81 23.34
C ILE A 100 8.89 4.21 22.91
N MET A 101 9.53 4.96 23.83
CA MET A 101 10.11 6.27 23.51
C MET A 101 11.28 6.14 22.54
N ASP A 102 12.13 5.12 22.70
CA ASP A 102 13.20 4.80 21.76
C ASP A 102 12.65 4.44 20.36
N LEU A 103 11.54 3.70 20.29
CA LEU A 103 10.86 3.39 19.04
C LEU A 103 10.32 4.66 18.36
N ILE A 104 9.64 5.54 19.10
CA ILE A 104 9.13 6.82 18.57
C ILE A 104 10.28 7.68 18.05
N ASN A 105 11.36 7.77 18.81
CA ASN A 105 12.54 8.53 18.37
C ASN A 105 13.19 7.93 17.11
N ALA A 106 13.22 6.59 17.00
CA ALA A 106 13.71 5.93 15.79
C ALA A 106 12.81 6.21 14.56
N LEU A 107 11.48 6.26 14.74
CA LEU A 107 10.57 6.66 13.69
C LEU A 107 10.84 8.09 13.20
N ASP A 108 11.00 9.02 14.14
CA ASP A 108 11.21 10.44 13.82
C ASP A 108 12.59 10.72 13.17
N THR A 109 13.60 9.90 13.49
CA THR A 109 14.98 10.15 13.03
C THR A 109 15.39 9.30 11.82
N TYR A 110 14.84 8.10 11.68
CA TYR A 110 15.26 7.15 10.63
C TYR A 110 14.33 7.11 9.43
N ILE A 111 13.00 7.23 9.63
CA ILE A 111 12.07 7.24 8.50
C ILE A 111 12.16 8.59 7.79
N PRO A 112 12.46 8.61 6.47
CA PRO A 112 12.57 9.86 5.74
C PRO A 112 11.24 10.59 5.68
N GLU A 113 11.26 11.92 5.87
CA GLU A 113 10.05 12.74 5.70
C GLU A 113 9.58 12.64 4.24
N PRO A 114 8.35 12.19 3.99
CA PRO A 114 7.87 11.97 2.63
C PRO A 114 7.59 13.29 1.91
N VAL A 115 8.05 13.37 0.67
CA VAL A 115 7.77 14.53 -0.20
C VAL A 115 6.30 14.49 -0.62
N ARG A 116 5.50 15.41 -0.10
CA ARG A 116 4.07 15.53 -0.41
C ARG A 116 3.88 16.33 -1.71
N GLN A 117 3.22 15.72 -2.71
CA GLN A 117 2.98 16.32 -4.02
C GLN A 117 1.71 17.20 -3.97
N THR A 118 1.77 18.32 -3.24
CA THR A 118 0.62 19.22 -3.05
C THR A 118 0.38 20.15 -4.25
N ASP A 119 1.34 20.30 -5.14
CA ASP A 119 1.30 21.11 -6.37
C ASP A 119 0.62 20.41 -7.56
N LYS A 120 0.39 19.10 -7.45
CA LYS A 120 -0.27 18.32 -8.50
C LYS A 120 -1.80 18.38 -8.36
N PRO A 121 -2.54 18.07 -9.46
CA PRO A 121 -4.00 17.93 -9.40
C PRO A 121 -4.41 16.90 -8.35
N PHE A 122 -5.45 17.22 -7.57
CA PHE A 122 -5.95 16.36 -6.49
C PHE A 122 -6.31 14.95 -6.98
N LEU A 123 -5.92 13.95 -6.19
CA LEU A 123 -6.29 12.56 -6.37
C LEU A 123 -6.32 11.82 -5.03
N MET A 124 -7.42 11.14 -4.76
CA MET A 124 -7.62 10.29 -3.58
C MET A 124 -8.27 8.96 -4.01
N PRO A 125 -7.56 7.82 -3.92
CA PRO A 125 -8.17 6.51 -4.08
C PRO A 125 -9.20 6.25 -2.99
N ILE A 126 -10.37 5.74 -3.37
CA ILE A 126 -11.47 5.46 -2.45
C ILE A 126 -11.26 4.07 -1.82
N GLU A 127 -11.21 4.03 -0.49
CA GLU A 127 -11.05 2.81 0.30
C GLU A 127 -12.35 2.30 0.85
N ASP A 128 -13.22 3.21 1.31
CA ASP A 128 -14.51 2.86 1.86
C ASP A 128 -15.54 3.95 1.58
N VAL A 129 -16.83 3.57 1.63
CA VAL A 129 -17.95 4.45 1.33
C VAL A 129 -19.03 4.31 2.39
N PHE A 130 -19.37 5.43 3.03
CA PHE A 130 -20.38 5.51 4.06
C PHE A 130 -21.52 6.44 3.63
N SER A 131 -22.72 6.18 4.14
CA SER A 131 -23.84 7.12 4.06
C SER A 131 -24.10 7.69 5.44
N ILE A 132 -24.12 9.03 5.56
CA ILE A 132 -24.52 9.72 6.79
C ILE A 132 -25.88 10.29 6.56
N GLU A 133 -26.85 9.85 7.37
CA GLU A 133 -28.24 10.32 7.29
C GLU A 133 -28.32 11.85 7.43
N GLY A 134 -28.99 12.49 6.49
CA GLY A 134 -29.13 13.96 6.43
C GLY A 134 -27.90 14.73 5.96
N ARG A 135 -26.74 14.08 5.75
CA ARG A 135 -25.50 14.73 5.27
C ARG A 135 -25.08 14.32 3.87
N GLY A 136 -25.26 13.03 3.51
CA GLY A 136 -24.89 12.51 2.18
C GLY A 136 -23.88 11.39 2.23
N THR A 137 -23.16 11.19 1.13
CA THR A 137 -22.16 10.14 0.97
C THR A 137 -20.80 10.63 1.41
N VAL A 138 -20.11 9.84 2.24
CA VAL A 138 -18.72 10.07 2.66
C VAL A 138 -17.85 8.99 2.02
N VAL A 139 -16.78 9.40 1.37
CA VAL A 139 -15.74 8.52 0.86
C VAL A 139 -14.49 8.70 1.70
N THR A 140 -13.82 7.60 2.05
CA THR A 140 -12.58 7.66 2.81
C THR A 140 -11.42 7.15 1.97
N GLY A 141 -10.24 7.68 2.22
CA GLY A 141 -9.01 7.26 1.59
C GLY A 141 -7.84 8.16 1.97
N ARG A 142 -6.66 7.74 1.56
CA ARG A 142 -5.46 8.58 1.66
C ARG A 142 -5.37 9.47 0.42
N ILE A 143 -5.20 10.77 0.63
CA ILE A 143 -4.94 11.71 -0.46
C ILE A 143 -3.55 11.41 -1.03
N GLU A 144 -3.50 10.93 -2.27
CA GLU A 144 -2.25 10.55 -2.96
C GLU A 144 -1.47 11.78 -3.37
N ARG A 145 -2.16 12.80 -3.90
CA ARG A 145 -1.56 14.06 -4.37
C ARG A 145 -2.57 15.22 -4.36
N GLY A 146 -2.04 16.43 -4.41
CA GLY A 146 -2.82 17.66 -4.49
C GLY A 146 -3.43 18.11 -3.17
N ILE A 147 -4.30 19.08 -3.28
CA ILE A 147 -5.07 19.67 -2.18
C ILE A 147 -6.53 19.70 -2.61
N CYS A 148 -7.42 19.39 -1.67
CA CYS A 148 -8.87 19.46 -1.83
C CYS A 148 -9.44 20.39 -0.78
N LYS A 149 -10.36 21.27 -1.15
CA LYS A 149 -11.05 22.22 -0.25
C LYS A 149 -12.56 22.01 -0.28
N ILE A 150 -13.20 22.46 0.78
CA ILE A 150 -14.67 22.52 0.80
C ILE A 150 -15.15 23.48 -0.31
N GLY A 151 -16.08 23.00 -1.13
CA GLY A 151 -16.61 23.71 -2.30
C GLY A 151 -15.97 23.30 -3.63
N ASP A 152 -14.89 22.54 -3.62
CA ASP A 152 -14.25 22.08 -4.85
C ASP A 152 -15.15 21.13 -5.65
N GLU A 153 -15.20 21.34 -6.97
CA GLU A 153 -15.79 20.40 -7.92
C GLU A 153 -14.78 19.31 -8.24
N LEU A 154 -15.14 18.06 -8.02
CA LEU A 154 -14.32 16.88 -8.28
C LEU A 154 -15.05 15.89 -9.17
N GLN A 155 -14.33 14.85 -9.60
CA GLN A 155 -14.86 13.73 -10.36
C GLN A 155 -14.55 12.40 -9.67
N ILE A 156 -15.51 11.49 -9.71
CA ILE A 156 -15.33 10.09 -9.34
C ILE A 156 -15.04 9.33 -10.61
N VAL A 157 -13.90 8.65 -10.67
CA VAL A 157 -13.36 8.00 -11.88
C VAL A 157 -13.04 6.52 -11.61
N GLY A 158 -13.35 5.66 -12.57
CA GLY A 158 -13.13 4.21 -12.50
C GLY A 158 -14.43 3.42 -12.38
N MET A 159 -14.38 2.13 -12.66
CA MET A 159 -15.50 1.16 -12.70
C MET A 159 -16.62 1.52 -13.70
N ARG A 160 -16.51 2.67 -14.35
CA ARG A 160 -17.43 3.20 -15.36
C ARG A 160 -16.63 3.93 -16.44
N ASP A 161 -17.18 3.98 -17.65
CA ASP A 161 -16.55 4.67 -18.77
C ASP A 161 -16.54 6.19 -18.60
N GLU A 162 -17.61 6.76 -17.99
CA GLU A 162 -17.75 8.19 -17.80
C GLU A 162 -17.55 8.60 -16.34
N PRO A 163 -16.68 9.60 -16.08
CA PRO A 163 -16.52 10.19 -14.76
C PRO A 163 -17.79 10.89 -14.25
N GLN A 164 -18.11 10.71 -12.98
CA GLN A 164 -19.24 11.37 -12.33
C GLN A 164 -18.78 12.63 -11.60
N LYS A 165 -19.44 13.75 -11.83
CA LYS A 165 -19.16 15.02 -11.12
C LYS A 165 -19.76 15.01 -9.72
N THR A 166 -19.04 15.61 -8.79
CA THR A 166 -19.46 15.77 -7.39
C THR A 166 -18.86 17.04 -6.81
N VAL A 167 -19.35 17.47 -5.64
CA VAL A 167 -18.84 18.66 -4.92
C VAL A 167 -18.52 18.29 -3.49
N VAL A 168 -17.37 18.74 -3.01
CA VAL A 168 -16.93 18.54 -1.62
C VAL A 168 -17.71 19.47 -0.70
N THR A 169 -18.39 18.90 0.30
CA THR A 169 -19.16 19.68 1.29
C THR A 169 -18.59 19.59 2.70
N GLY A 170 -17.63 18.70 2.93
CA GLY A 170 -16.95 18.57 4.20
C GLY A 170 -15.73 17.67 4.07
N ILE A 171 -14.74 17.92 4.91
CA ILE A 171 -13.53 17.11 5.03
C ILE A 171 -13.29 16.84 6.52
N GLU A 172 -13.08 15.59 6.88
CA GLU A 172 -12.87 15.18 8.26
C GLU A 172 -11.69 14.23 8.38
N MET A 173 -10.87 14.41 9.41
CA MET A 173 -9.76 13.53 9.76
C MET A 173 -9.67 13.40 11.28
N PHE A 174 -9.62 12.16 11.81
CA PHE A 174 -9.56 11.88 13.25
C PHE A 174 -10.64 12.61 14.08
N ASN A 175 -11.90 12.60 13.60
CA ASN A 175 -13.04 13.29 14.21
C ASN A 175 -12.90 14.83 14.29
N LYS A 176 -12.03 15.43 13.46
CA LYS A 176 -11.87 16.87 13.34
C LYS A 176 -12.26 17.32 11.94
N GLN A 177 -13.11 18.35 11.86
CA GLN A 177 -13.43 18.97 10.60
C GLN A 177 -12.27 19.84 10.12
N LEU A 178 -11.94 19.69 8.84
CA LEU A 178 -10.89 20.43 8.16
C LEU A 178 -11.48 21.33 7.09
N THR A 179 -10.82 22.44 6.80
CA THR A 179 -11.17 23.33 5.67
C THR A 179 -10.60 22.83 4.36
N GLU A 180 -9.49 22.08 4.43
CA GLU A 180 -8.80 21.45 3.30
C GLU A 180 -8.17 20.13 3.72
N GLY A 181 -8.01 19.20 2.75
CA GLY A 181 -7.22 17.99 2.87
C GLY A 181 -6.04 18.05 1.91
N ARG A 182 -4.87 17.53 2.32
CA ARG A 182 -3.61 17.60 1.57
C ARG A 182 -3.04 16.23 1.30
N ALA A 183 -2.19 16.13 0.29
CA ALA A 183 -1.44 14.91 0.00
C ALA A 183 -0.81 14.31 1.26
N GLY A 184 -1.08 13.03 1.52
CA GLY A 184 -0.67 12.29 2.71
C GLY A 184 -1.72 12.17 3.80
N ASP A 185 -2.77 13.00 3.80
CA ASP A 185 -3.85 12.92 4.78
C ASP A 185 -4.74 11.71 4.52
N ASN A 186 -5.11 10.98 5.58
CA ASN A 186 -6.20 10.01 5.55
C ASN A 186 -7.49 10.72 5.91
N ALA A 187 -8.31 11.01 4.92
CA ALA A 187 -9.47 11.87 5.09
C ALA A 187 -10.79 11.18 4.70
N GLY A 188 -11.85 11.55 5.40
CA GLY A 188 -13.22 11.35 4.98
C GLY A 188 -13.72 12.60 4.25
N VAL A 189 -14.13 12.46 2.99
CA VAL A 189 -14.62 13.54 2.15
C VAL A 189 -16.11 13.38 1.94
N LEU A 190 -16.89 14.37 2.38
CA LEU A 190 -18.34 14.42 2.23
C LEU A 190 -18.69 14.98 0.86
N LEU A 191 -19.47 14.22 0.10
CA LEU A 191 -19.84 14.53 -1.29
C LEU A 191 -21.32 14.90 -1.41
N ARG A 192 -21.60 15.92 -2.23
CA ARG A 192 -22.96 16.34 -2.57
C ARG A 192 -23.35 15.81 -3.95
N GLY A 193 -24.61 15.38 -4.07
CA GLY A 193 -25.17 14.92 -5.34
C GLY A 193 -24.73 13.53 -5.75
N THR A 194 -24.12 12.78 -4.83
CA THR A 194 -23.63 11.42 -5.06
C THR A 194 -24.30 10.48 -4.08
N LYS A 195 -24.90 9.41 -4.57
CA LYS A 195 -25.49 8.35 -3.75
C LYS A 195 -24.42 7.29 -3.41
N LYS A 196 -24.60 6.60 -2.28
CA LYS A 196 -23.66 5.55 -1.85
C LYS A 196 -23.49 4.45 -2.90
N GLU A 197 -24.58 4.06 -3.56
CA GLU A 197 -24.62 3.01 -4.58
C GLU A 197 -23.93 3.41 -5.90
N GLU A 198 -23.57 4.68 -6.04
CA GLU A 198 -22.88 5.23 -7.20
C GLU A 198 -21.37 5.22 -7.05
N VAL A 199 -20.87 4.90 -5.84
CA VAL A 199 -19.44 4.93 -5.51
C VAL A 199 -19.03 3.61 -4.91
N GLU A 200 -17.91 3.07 -5.37
CA GLU A 200 -17.36 1.81 -4.90
C GLU A 200 -15.88 1.98 -4.54
N ARG A 201 -15.42 1.10 -3.64
CA ARG A 201 -13.99 0.96 -3.37
C ARG A 201 -13.25 0.67 -4.67
N GLY A 202 -12.11 1.32 -4.88
CA GLY A 202 -11.30 1.18 -6.08
C GLY A 202 -11.51 2.27 -7.13
N MET A 203 -12.61 3.03 -7.04
CA MET A 203 -12.73 4.30 -7.75
C MET A 203 -11.76 5.33 -7.15
N VAL A 204 -11.54 6.42 -7.86
CA VAL A 204 -10.75 7.56 -7.35
C VAL A 204 -11.58 8.83 -7.37
N LEU A 205 -11.40 9.66 -6.35
CA LEU A 205 -11.87 11.03 -6.33
C LEU A 205 -10.74 11.93 -6.83
N ALA A 206 -10.96 12.69 -7.89
CA ALA A 206 -9.89 13.41 -8.58
C ALA A 206 -10.35 14.80 -9.08
N ALA A 207 -9.38 15.68 -9.31
CA ALA A 207 -9.62 16.96 -10.00
C ALA A 207 -10.16 16.69 -11.42
N PRO A 208 -11.10 17.53 -11.90
CA PRO A 208 -11.75 17.31 -13.19
C PRO A 208 -10.76 17.16 -14.34
N GLY A 209 -10.87 16.04 -15.09
CA GLY A 209 -10.04 15.75 -16.26
C GLY A 209 -8.58 15.38 -15.97
N SER A 210 -8.18 15.28 -14.69
CA SER A 210 -6.79 14.96 -14.33
C SER A 210 -6.40 13.50 -14.48
N ILE A 211 -7.37 12.60 -14.48
CA ILE A 211 -7.21 11.16 -14.71
C ILE A 211 -8.41 10.61 -15.48
N LYS A 212 -8.20 9.53 -16.22
CA LYS A 212 -9.25 8.85 -16.99
C LYS A 212 -9.29 7.37 -16.64
N PRO A 213 -10.45 6.71 -16.83
CA PRO A 213 -10.55 5.26 -16.72
C PRO A 213 -9.99 4.60 -18.00
N HIS A 214 -9.30 3.46 -17.83
CA HIS A 214 -8.67 2.71 -18.91
C HIS A 214 -8.88 1.22 -18.72
N THR A 215 -8.95 0.49 -19.85
CA THR A 215 -9.14 -0.96 -19.87
C THR A 215 -7.95 -1.71 -20.45
N VAL A 216 -7.14 -1.07 -21.32
CA VAL A 216 -6.01 -1.74 -21.99
C VAL A 216 -4.71 -0.97 -21.73
N ILE A 217 -3.76 -1.65 -21.13
CA ILE A 217 -2.45 -1.11 -20.79
C ILE A 217 -1.31 -2.01 -21.26
N GLN A 218 -0.15 -1.42 -21.49
CA GLN A 218 1.13 -2.14 -21.54
C GLN A 218 1.87 -1.93 -20.22
N ALA A 219 2.52 -2.98 -19.75
CA ALA A 219 3.26 -2.94 -18.52
C ALA A 219 4.50 -3.83 -18.59
N GLU A 220 5.57 -3.39 -17.95
CA GLU A 220 6.70 -4.25 -17.61
C GLU A 220 6.36 -5.00 -16.33
N VAL A 221 6.45 -6.32 -16.37
CA VAL A 221 6.04 -7.21 -15.29
C VAL A 221 7.16 -8.15 -14.93
N TYR A 222 7.47 -8.23 -13.64
CA TYR A 222 8.32 -9.25 -13.05
C TYR A 222 7.47 -10.38 -12.46
N ALA A 223 7.70 -11.60 -12.91
CA ALA A 223 7.06 -12.79 -12.38
C ALA A 223 7.83 -13.31 -11.17
N LEU A 224 7.25 -13.29 -9.98
CA LEU A 224 7.92 -13.71 -8.75
C LEU A 224 8.30 -15.18 -8.80
N THR A 225 9.51 -15.49 -8.32
CA THR A 225 9.99 -16.87 -8.15
C THR A 225 9.27 -17.58 -7.01
N LYS A 226 9.38 -18.92 -6.98
CA LYS A 226 8.85 -19.73 -5.88
C LYS A 226 9.43 -19.32 -4.51
N GLU A 227 10.72 -18.97 -4.48
CA GLU A 227 11.44 -18.57 -3.27
C GLU A 227 10.94 -17.23 -2.73
N GLU A 228 10.42 -16.37 -3.62
CA GLU A 228 9.78 -15.09 -3.30
C GLU A 228 8.28 -15.24 -2.99
N GLY A 229 7.78 -16.46 -2.83
CA GLY A 229 6.37 -16.73 -2.57
C GLY A 229 5.48 -16.71 -3.82
N GLY A 230 6.07 -16.58 -5.00
CA GLY A 230 5.39 -16.56 -6.29
C GLY A 230 5.02 -17.94 -6.83
N ARG A 231 4.83 -18.01 -8.15
CA ARG A 231 4.47 -19.25 -8.84
C ARG A 231 5.68 -20.16 -9.00
N HIS A 232 5.40 -21.46 -9.07
CA HIS A 232 6.38 -22.49 -9.45
C HIS A 232 6.16 -23.03 -10.88
N LYS A 233 5.12 -22.52 -11.58
CA LYS A 233 4.78 -22.91 -12.96
C LYS A 233 4.72 -21.66 -13.83
N PRO A 234 5.10 -21.76 -15.11
CA PRO A 234 4.94 -20.66 -16.06
C PRO A 234 3.48 -20.30 -16.27
N PHE A 235 3.22 -19.10 -16.77
CA PHE A 235 1.92 -18.73 -17.29
C PHE A 235 2.00 -18.46 -18.80
N PHE A 236 0.86 -18.60 -19.46
CA PHE A 236 0.72 -18.57 -20.91
C PHE A 236 -0.20 -17.43 -21.34
N LYS A 237 -0.27 -17.17 -22.65
CA LYS A 237 -1.24 -16.25 -23.23
C LYS A 237 -2.66 -16.59 -22.75
N GLY A 238 -3.42 -15.55 -22.42
CA GLY A 238 -4.79 -15.71 -21.89
C GLY A 238 -4.86 -15.99 -20.39
N TYR A 239 -3.75 -15.89 -19.67
CA TYR A 239 -3.73 -15.93 -18.21
C TYR A 239 -4.57 -14.79 -17.61
N LYS A 240 -5.43 -15.10 -16.63
CA LYS A 240 -6.41 -14.17 -16.06
C LYS A 240 -6.26 -14.02 -14.54
N PRO A 241 -5.20 -13.37 -14.05
CA PRO A 241 -5.03 -13.08 -12.64
C PRO A 241 -5.83 -11.85 -12.19
N GLN A 242 -5.74 -11.54 -10.89
CA GLN A 242 -6.19 -10.27 -10.33
C GLN A 242 -5.05 -9.25 -10.33
N PHE A 243 -5.35 -8.05 -10.80
CA PHE A 243 -4.46 -6.89 -10.77
C PHE A 243 -4.87 -5.97 -9.63
N TYR A 244 -3.97 -5.74 -8.71
CA TYR A 244 -4.16 -4.83 -7.57
C TYR A 244 -3.60 -3.47 -7.94
N ILE A 245 -4.49 -2.54 -8.23
CA ILE A 245 -4.18 -1.19 -8.70
C ILE A 245 -4.76 -0.20 -7.70
N ARG A 246 -3.94 0.55 -6.96
CA ARG A 246 -4.38 1.38 -5.82
C ARG A 246 -5.23 0.58 -4.82
N THR A 247 -6.49 0.94 -4.67
CA THR A 247 -7.44 0.31 -3.72
C THR A 247 -8.34 -0.74 -4.36
N THR A 248 -8.25 -0.94 -5.70
CA THR A 248 -9.05 -1.94 -6.41
C THR A 248 -8.29 -3.23 -6.68
N ASP A 249 -9.05 -4.31 -6.82
CA ASP A 249 -8.63 -5.55 -7.43
C ASP A 249 -9.53 -5.82 -8.65
N VAL A 250 -8.92 -5.98 -9.80
CA VAL A 250 -9.62 -6.20 -11.06
C VAL A 250 -9.02 -7.38 -11.81
N THR A 251 -9.85 -8.25 -12.36
CA THR A 251 -9.40 -9.32 -13.23
C THR A 251 -8.99 -8.74 -14.58
N GLY A 252 -7.88 -9.23 -15.13
CA GLY A 252 -7.43 -8.85 -16.47
C GLY A 252 -6.84 -10.03 -17.21
N GLU A 253 -6.93 -10.01 -18.51
CA GLU A 253 -6.35 -11.01 -19.41
C GLU A 253 -4.99 -10.54 -19.90
N VAL A 254 -3.97 -11.43 -19.79
CA VAL A 254 -2.62 -11.18 -20.22
C VAL A 254 -2.42 -11.62 -21.67
N THR A 255 -1.88 -10.73 -22.50
CA THR A 255 -1.40 -11.02 -23.85
C THR A 255 0.13 -10.90 -23.86
N LEU A 256 0.80 -11.95 -24.27
CA LEU A 256 2.26 -12.02 -24.40
C LEU A 256 2.73 -11.34 -25.69
N PRO A 257 3.96 -10.78 -25.73
CA PRO A 257 4.52 -10.24 -26.95
C PRO A 257 4.75 -11.33 -28.00
N GLU A 258 4.82 -10.93 -29.28
CA GLU A 258 5.08 -11.84 -30.38
C GLU A 258 6.39 -12.63 -30.16
N GLY A 259 6.34 -13.94 -30.39
CA GLY A 259 7.49 -14.85 -30.20
C GLY A 259 7.66 -15.36 -28.78
N THR A 260 6.87 -14.89 -27.81
CA THR A 260 6.88 -15.40 -26.43
C THR A 260 5.72 -16.35 -26.22
N GLU A 261 6.01 -17.61 -25.94
CA GLU A 261 4.97 -18.63 -25.69
C GLU A 261 4.55 -18.69 -24.22
N MET A 262 5.49 -18.43 -23.28
CA MET A 262 5.26 -18.48 -21.85
C MET A 262 6.16 -17.52 -21.11
N VAL A 263 5.82 -17.24 -19.85
CA VAL A 263 6.62 -16.45 -18.89
C VAL A 263 6.96 -17.36 -17.71
N MET A 264 8.25 -17.51 -17.44
CA MET A 264 8.77 -18.30 -16.33
C MET A 264 8.82 -17.46 -15.04
N PRO A 265 8.70 -18.09 -13.86
CA PRO A 265 9.06 -17.42 -12.61
C PRO A 265 10.50 -16.88 -12.66
N GLY A 266 10.68 -15.59 -12.30
CA GLY A 266 11.94 -14.86 -12.40
C GLY A 266 12.11 -14.03 -13.67
N ASP A 267 11.22 -14.18 -14.65
CA ASP A 267 11.30 -13.39 -15.88
C ASP A 267 10.74 -11.97 -15.69
N THR A 268 11.37 -11.01 -16.38
CA THR A 268 10.81 -9.67 -16.60
C THR A 268 10.35 -9.57 -18.05
N VAL A 269 9.09 -9.19 -18.27
CA VAL A 269 8.49 -9.19 -19.61
C VAL A 269 7.51 -8.02 -19.79
N ASN A 270 7.46 -7.47 -21.01
CA ASN A 270 6.45 -6.47 -21.37
C ASN A 270 5.16 -7.18 -21.81
N LEU A 271 4.08 -6.92 -21.09
CA LEU A 271 2.78 -7.51 -21.31
C LEU A 271 1.76 -6.48 -21.77
N THR A 272 0.82 -6.91 -22.60
CA THR A 272 -0.45 -6.19 -22.78
C THR A 272 -1.50 -6.79 -21.87
N ILE A 273 -2.16 -5.97 -21.08
CA ILE A 273 -3.16 -6.37 -20.08
C ILE A 273 -4.48 -5.73 -20.48
N THR A 274 -5.51 -6.57 -20.62
CA THR A 274 -6.89 -6.13 -20.87
C THR A 274 -7.72 -6.39 -19.61
N LEU A 275 -8.11 -5.33 -18.93
CA LEU A 275 -8.92 -5.38 -17.71
C LEU A 275 -10.40 -5.60 -18.06
N ILE A 276 -11.13 -6.33 -17.21
CA ILE A 276 -12.56 -6.60 -17.42
C ILE A 276 -13.45 -5.38 -17.17
N GLN A 277 -12.95 -4.36 -16.51
CA GLN A 277 -13.65 -3.11 -16.24
C GLN A 277 -12.66 -1.93 -16.25
N PRO A 278 -13.13 -0.71 -16.55
CA PRO A 278 -12.24 0.47 -16.61
C PRO A 278 -11.74 0.85 -15.22
N VAL A 279 -10.45 1.12 -15.10
CA VAL A 279 -9.79 1.54 -13.86
C VAL A 279 -9.05 2.85 -14.10
N ALA A 280 -9.04 3.72 -13.09
CA ALA A 280 -8.26 4.97 -13.12
C ALA A 280 -6.77 4.65 -13.06
N ILE A 281 -6.09 4.71 -14.21
CA ILE A 281 -4.69 4.31 -14.39
C ILE A 281 -3.89 5.46 -15.00
N GLU A 282 -2.61 5.54 -14.64
CA GLU A 282 -1.63 6.46 -15.21
C GLU A 282 -0.35 5.70 -15.59
N GLU A 283 0.42 6.24 -16.52
CA GLU A 283 1.74 5.71 -16.84
C GLU A 283 2.68 5.81 -15.63
N LYS A 284 3.62 4.90 -15.52
CA LYS A 284 4.57 4.73 -14.40
C LYS A 284 3.95 4.29 -13.07
N MET A 285 2.67 3.94 -13.06
CA MET A 285 2.02 3.42 -11.86
C MET A 285 2.39 1.95 -11.64
N SER A 286 2.76 1.61 -10.41
CA SER A 286 3.03 0.24 -9.99
C SER A 286 1.74 -0.49 -9.63
N PHE A 287 1.73 -1.81 -9.86
CA PHE A 287 0.64 -2.69 -9.46
C PHE A 287 1.17 -4.08 -9.07
N ALA A 288 0.37 -4.82 -8.30
CA ALA A 288 0.67 -6.21 -7.97
C ALA A 288 -0.26 -7.16 -8.74
N ILE A 289 0.26 -8.34 -9.08
CA ILE A 289 -0.50 -9.42 -9.70
C ILE A 289 -0.70 -10.52 -8.66
N ARG A 290 -1.93 -10.97 -8.48
CA ARG A 290 -2.28 -11.99 -7.49
C ARG A 290 -3.09 -13.13 -8.08
N GLU A 291 -2.87 -14.32 -7.52
CA GLU A 291 -3.60 -15.54 -7.81
C GLU A 291 -3.80 -16.34 -6.52
N GLY A 292 -5.04 -16.78 -6.26
CA GLY A 292 -5.34 -17.63 -5.09
C GLY A 292 -4.92 -17.03 -3.74
N GLY A 293 -4.91 -15.69 -3.61
CA GLY A 293 -4.51 -15.00 -2.37
C GLY A 293 -3.01 -14.72 -2.25
N HIS A 294 -2.16 -15.19 -3.17
CA HIS A 294 -0.71 -14.96 -3.18
C HIS A 294 -0.32 -13.93 -4.24
N THR A 295 0.69 -13.12 -3.94
CA THR A 295 1.31 -12.24 -4.94
C THR A 295 2.20 -13.07 -5.84
N VAL A 296 1.94 -13.04 -7.15
CA VAL A 296 2.67 -13.84 -8.15
C VAL A 296 3.49 -13.00 -9.11
N GLY A 297 3.35 -11.69 -9.04
CA GLY A 297 4.12 -10.75 -9.85
C GLY A 297 3.89 -9.31 -9.41
N ALA A 298 4.76 -8.44 -9.89
CA ALA A 298 4.64 -6.99 -9.77
C ALA A 298 4.95 -6.35 -11.12
N GLY A 299 4.33 -5.22 -11.41
CA GLY A 299 4.55 -4.54 -12.67
C GLY A 299 4.42 -3.03 -12.57
N VAL A 300 4.91 -2.37 -13.61
CA VAL A 300 4.80 -0.92 -13.80
C VAL A 300 4.14 -0.63 -15.16
N VAL A 301 3.13 0.22 -15.17
CA VAL A 301 2.45 0.65 -16.40
C VAL A 301 3.44 1.45 -17.26
N THR A 302 3.72 0.96 -18.45
CA THR A 302 4.65 1.63 -19.40
C THR A 302 3.89 2.48 -20.42
N LYS A 303 2.65 2.08 -20.76
CA LYS A 303 1.83 2.78 -21.74
C LYS A 303 0.35 2.49 -21.55
N ILE A 304 -0.48 3.49 -21.76
CA ILE A 304 -1.94 3.36 -21.86
C ILE A 304 -2.32 3.19 -23.32
N ILE A 305 -3.17 2.21 -23.64
CA ILE A 305 -3.62 1.93 -25.01
C ILE A 305 -5.08 2.37 -25.20
N GLN A 306 -5.97 2.06 -24.22
CA GLN A 306 -7.39 2.38 -24.28
C GLN A 306 -7.97 2.62 -22.88
#